data_dd56c04c9e52ab1b79b6f58734881aba
#
_entry.id   dd56c04c9e52ab1b79b6f58734881aba
#
_cell.length_a   1.000
_cell.length_b   1.000
_cell.length_c   1.000
_cell.angle_alpha   90.00
_cell.angle_beta   90.00
_cell.angle_gamma   90.00
#
_symmetry.space_group_name_H-M   'P 1'
#
loop_
_entity.id
_entity.type
_entity.pdbx_description
1 polymer ?
#
loop_
_entity_poly.entity_id
_entity_poly.type
_entity_poly.pdbx_seq_one_letter_code
_entity_poly.pdbx_strand_id
1 'polypeptide(L)'
;GTAHKSRLHDSALGYLLGDGQSLAASKELTNWLDPLINPLRSTAAVVPEASQQSYAATQEDLPPVQWSTPVRSAAEHWWIASYSALRFEEGATAPASRHDDAAPDSLAMQNSTDDDSSDAVPAALLTSAQGLHRFPRGSNPGTFLHGLLELAAVEGFAHCLANPAQLREAVARRCQRRGLEAWIDPLCEWLSAFLSQQMALGGGGSVSLADLTQYQSELEFWFEAQQVDVIQLDRMVRSTELPGVPRQPLQADTLNGMFKGFIDLAFEYQGRYYVVDYKSNWLGADDGAYTREAMEASMAAHRYDLQYVLYVLALHRQLRLRLPDYDYDRDMGGALYLFMRAPGNGVYQVRPAKALIEQLDTLFLGQSQESFA
;
A
#
# COMPACT_ATOMS: atom_id res chain seq x y z
N GLY A 1 -2.59 -5.15 -47.91
CA GLY A 1 -2.12 -5.10 -46.52
C GLY A 1 -1.11 -4.00 -46.38
N THR A 2 -1.47 -2.95 -45.63
CA THR A 2 -0.58 -1.85 -45.25
C THR A 2 0.46 -2.39 -44.27
N ALA A 3 1.73 -2.41 -44.69
CA ALA A 3 2.83 -2.74 -43.81
C ALA A 3 2.89 -1.69 -42.68
N HIS A 4 2.58 -2.10 -41.45
CA HIS A 4 2.85 -1.29 -40.30
C HIS A 4 4.38 -1.11 -40.20
N LYS A 5 4.84 0.13 -40.36
CA LYS A 5 6.24 0.49 -40.09
C LYS A 5 6.46 0.30 -38.57
N SER A 6 7.30 -0.65 -38.25
CA SER A 6 7.78 -0.81 -36.87
C SER A 6 8.50 0.47 -36.44
N ARG A 7 8.06 1.06 -35.29
CA ARG A 7 8.72 2.23 -34.68
C ARG A 7 9.66 1.82 -33.56
N LEU A 8 10.32 0.69 -33.70
CA LEU A 8 11.27 0.21 -32.69
C LEU A 8 12.35 1.26 -32.37
N HIS A 9 12.77 2.04 -33.39
CA HIS A 9 13.74 3.12 -33.25
C HIS A 9 13.24 4.30 -32.38
N ASP A 10 11.93 4.46 -32.21
CA ASP A 10 11.30 5.47 -31.36
C ASP A 10 10.91 4.92 -29.98
N SER A 11 11.28 3.68 -29.68
CA SER A 11 10.93 3.04 -28.42
C SER A 11 12.08 3.08 -27.41
N ALA A 12 11.75 2.99 -26.10
CA ALA A 12 12.74 2.87 -25.04
C ALA A 12 13.64 1.63 -25.24
N LEU A 13 13.09 0.53 -25.76
CA LEU A 13 13.86 -0.66 -26.09
C LEU A 13 14.86 -0.40 -27.24
N GLY A 14 14.44 0.32 -28.28
CA GLY A 14 15.32 0.73 -29.37
C GLY A 14 16.46 1.64 -28.88
N TYR A 15 16.18 2.55 -27.95
CA TYR A 15 17.19 3.41 -27.33
C TYR A 15 18.21 2.61 -26.52
N LEU A 16 17.75 1.65 -25.69
CA LEU A 16 18.61 0.79 -24.88
C LEU A 16 19.46 -0.15 -25.75
N LEU A 17 18.88 -0.71 -26.80
CA LEU A 17 19.60 -1.54 -27.76
C LEU A 17 20.62 -0.73 -28.58
N GLY A 18 20.45 0.59 -28.70
CA GLY A 18 21.30 1.54 -29.41
C GLY A 18 22.41 2.19 -28.64
N ASP A 19 22.61 1.75 -27.41
CA ASP A 19 23.57 2.42 -26.54
C ASP A 19 23.39 3.95 -26.52
N GLY A 20 22.12 4.37 -26.49
CA GLY A 20 21.74 5.78 -26.47
C GLY A 20 21.80 6.49 -27.84
N GLN A 21 22.06 5.79 -28.93
CA GLN A 21 22.04 6.35 -30.28
C GLN A 21 20.70 6.07 -31.00
N SER A 22 20.25 7.04 -31.81
CA SER A 22 19.04 6.85 -32.60
C SER A 22 19.27 5.80 -33.68
N LEU A 23 18.43 4.78 -33.71
CA LEU A 23 18.43 3.75 -34.74
C LEU A 23 18.05 4.34 -36.10
N ALA A 24 18.95 4.32 -37.04
CA ALA A 24 18.61 4.56 -38.44
C ALA A 24 17.75 3.40 -38.99
N ALA A 25 16.81 3.71 -39.91
CA ALA A 25 15.73 2.85 -40.32
C ALA A 25 16.14 1.40 -40.62
N SER A 26 15.41 0.52 -40.08
CA SER A 26 15.10 -0.92 -40.21
C SER A 26 15.88 -1.88 -41.13
N LYS A 27 16.85 -1.51 -41.90
CA LYS A 27 17.66 -2.44 -42.73
C LYS A 27 18.83 -3.08 -41.96
N GLU A 28 19.13 -2.58 -40.78
CA GLU A 28 20.29 -2.99 -39.94
C GLU A 28 19.91 -3.70 -38.65
N LEU A 29 18.65 -4.08 -38.49
CA LEU A 29 18.16 -4.68 -37.26
C LEU A 29 18.90 -5.99 -36.89
N THR A 30 19.31 -6.76 -37.87
CA THR A 30 20.09 -7.99 -37.71
C THR A 30 21.47 -7.73 -37.15
N ASN A 31 22.18 -6.75 -37.66
CA ASN A 31 23.51 -6.37 -37.16
C ASN A 31 23.47 -5.83 -35.70
N TRP A 32 22.34 -5.37 -35.31
CA TRP A 32 22.07 -4.80 -34.01
C TRP A 32 21.77 -5.82 -32.93
N LEU A 33 21.13 -6.91 -33.32
CA LEU A 33 20.84 -8.02 -32.44
C LEU A 33 22.04 -8.96 -32.26
N ASP A 34 22.99 -8.96 -33.21
CA ASP A 34 24.19 -9.80 -33.15
C ASP A 34 24.99 -9.72 -31.86
N PRO A 35 25.25 -8.55 -31.26
CA PRO A 35 25.93 -8.44 -29.98
C PRO A 35 25.14 -9.03 -28.80
N LEU A 36 23.82 -9.13 -28.92
CA LEU A 36 22.91 -9.65 -27.88
C LEU A 36 22.68 -11.15 -27.96
N ILE A 37 22.90 -11.73 -29.11
CA ILE A 37 22.65 -13.16 -29.37
C ILE A 37 23.56 -14.06 -28.53
N ASN A 38 24.82 -13.71 -28.39
CA ASN A 38 25.81 -14.52 -27.71
C ASN A 38 25.81 -14.40 -26.18
N PRO A 39 25.78 -13.19 -25.54
CA PRO A 39 25.76 -13.07 -24.08
C PRO A 39 24.46 -13.55 -23.45
N LEU A 40 23.33 -13.46 -24.16
CA LEU A 40 22.01 -13.79 -23.60
C LEU A 40 21.56 -15.23 -23.94
N ARG A 41 22.38 -16.04 -24.62
CA ARG A 41 21.99 -17.37 -25.13
C ARG A 41 20.68 -17.32 -25.95
N SER A 42 20.44 -16.22 -26.63
CA SER A 42 19.31 -16.03 -27.52
C SER A 42 19.71 -16.29 -28.96
N THR A 43 18.78 -16.74 -29.79
CA THR A 43 18.98 -16.90 -31.22
C THR A 43 18.02 -15.99 -31.97
N ALA A 44 18.52 -15.26 -32.98
CA ALA A 44 17.64 -14.58 -33.93
C ALA A 44 17.38 -15.51 -35.10
N ALA A 45 16.11 -15.79 -35.37
CA ALA A 45 15.69 -16.54 -36.53
C ALA A 45 14.92 -15.63 -37.49
N VAL A 46 15.21 -15.75 -38.79
CA VAL A 46 14.41 -15.09 -39.81
C VAL A 46 13.05 -15.78 -39.81
N VAL A 47 11.98 -15.02 -39.62
CA VAL A 47 10.62 -15.56 -39.77
C VAL A 47 10.45 -16.00 -41.21
N PRO A 48 10.17 -17.28 -41.49
CA PRO A 48 9.98 -17.75 -42.88
C PRO A 48 8.79 -17.00 -43.49
N GLU A 49 8.88 -16.72 -44.78
CA GLU A 49 7.75 -16.17 -45.53
C GLU A 49 6.51 -17.04 -45.31
N ALA A 50 5.37 -16.41 -45.07
CA ALA A 50 4.13 -17.14 -44.89
C ALA A 50 3.86 -18.03 -46.13
N SER A 51 3.79 -19.32 -45.89
CA SER A 51 3.43 -20.29 -46.97
C SER A 51 2.03 -19.92 -47.47
N GLN A 52 1.89 -19.80 -48.79
CA GLN A 52 0.59 -19.64 -49.45
C GLN A 52 -0.18 -20.96 -49.55
N GLN A 53 0.36 -22.04 -49.02
CA GLN A 53 -0.36 -23.30 -48.95
C GLN A 53 -1.44 -23.21 -47.87
N SER A 54 -2.69 -23.24 -48.28
CA SER A 54 -3.80 -23.43 -47.38
C SER A 54 -3.70 -24.83 -46.77
N TYR A 55 -3.71 -24.91 -45.45
CA TYR A 55 -3.83 -26.18 -44.74
C TYR A 55 -5.20 -26.78 -45.10
N ALA A 56 -5.20 -27.81 -45.97
CA ALA A 56 -6.37 -28.65 -46.14
C ALA A 56 -6.33 -29.68 -45.02
N ALA A 57 -7.19 -29.51 -44.04
CA ALA A 57 -7.38 -30.54 -43.03
C ALA A 57 -7.84 -31.80 -43.73
N THR A 58 -7.00 -32.82 -43.77
CA THR A 58 -7.45 -34.18 -44.03
C THR A 58 -8.42 -34.52 -42.92
N GLN A 59 -9.66 -34.76 -43.33
CA GLN A 59 -10.70 -35.21 -42.43
C GLN A 59 -10.40 -36.67 -42.09
N GLU A 60 -9.39 -36.92 -41.25
CA GLU A 60 -9.27 -38.17 -40.56
C GLU A 60 -10.38 -38.21 -39.52
N ASP A 61 -11.07 -39.34 -39.45
CA ASP A 61 -12.05 -39.62 -38.40
C ASP A 61 -11.35 -39.60 -37.03
N LEU A 62 -11.16 -38.40 -36.49
CA LEU A 62 -10.69 -38.24 -35.13
C LEU A 62 -11.77 -38.80 -34.22
N PRO A 63 -11.41 -39.69 -33.31
CA PRO A 63 -12.38 -40.18 -32.31
C PRO A 63 -13.03 -39.00 -31.61
N PRO A 64 -14.34 -39.07 -31.30
CA PRO A 64 -15.04 -37.98 -30.67
C PRO A 64 -14.27 -37.54 -29.43
N VAL A 65 -13.94 -36.24 -29.37
CA VAL A 65 -13.25 -35.65 -28.25
C VAL A 65 -14.10 -35.91 -27.01
N GLN A 66 -13.69 -36.85 -26.17
CA GLN A 66 -14.27 -37.02 -24.85
C GLN A 66 -13.72 -35.89 -23.97
N TRP A 67 -14.56 -34.92 -23.69
CA TRP A 67 -14.26 -33.90 -22.68
C TRP A 67 -14.09 -34.61 -21.34
N SER A 68 -12.91 -34.56 -20.76
CA SER A 68 -12.74 -35.00 -19.39
C SER A 68 -13.59 -34.10 -18.50
N THR A 69 -14.54 -34.69 -17.81
CA THR A 69 -15.26 -33.98 -16.75
C THR A 69 -14.22 -33.53 -15.72
N PRO A 70 -14.14 -32.23 -15.38
CA PRO A 70 -13.19 -31.79 -14.36
C PRO A 70 -13.42 -32.57 -13.08
N VAL A 71 -12.43 -33.28 -12.59
CA VAL A 71 -12.51 -34.08 -11.36
C VAL A 71 -12.50 -33.18 -10.13
N ARG A 72 -12.15 -31.90 -10.28
CA ARG A 72 -12.29 -30.85 -9.27
C ARG A 72 -13.42 -29.91 -9.67
N SER A 73 -14.40 -29.75 -8.78
CA SER A 73 -15.31 -28.62 -8.87
C SER A 73 -14.48 -27.36 -8.71
N ALA A 74 -14.63 -26.39 -9.63
CA ALA A 74 -14.05 -25.06 -9.51
C ALA A 74 -14.77 -24.24 -8.43
N ALA A 75 -14.90 -24.82 -7.22
CA ALA A 75 -15.73 -24.32 -6.14
C ALA A 75 -14.93 -23.69 -4.99
N GLU A 76 -13.63 -23.57 -5.13
CA GLU A 76 -12.87 -22.79 -4.18
C GLU A 76 -12.98 -21.32 -4.61
N HIS A 77 -13.74 -20.54 -3.86
CA HIS A 77 -13.76 -19.09 -4.01
C HIS A 77 -12.40 -18.54 -3.58
N TRP A 78 -11.50 -18.40 -4.56
CA TRP A 78 -10.21 -17.78 -4.36
C TRP A 78 -10.29 -16.32 -4.79
N TRP A 79 -9.81 -15.40 -3.98
CA TRP A 79 -9.86 -13.98 -4.29
C TRP A 79 -8.70 -13.20 -3.65
N ILE A 80 -8.49 -11.98 -4.10
CA ILE A 80 -7.51 -11.06 -3.53
C ILE A 80 -8.25 -10.14 -2.57
N ALA A 81 -7.94 -10.27 -1.29
CA ALA A 81 -8.49 -9.45 -0.23
C ALA A 81 -7.54 -8.32 0.14
N SER A 82 -8.10 -7.21 0.63
CA SER A 82 -7.36 -6.13 1.27
C SER A 82 -8.02 -5.79 2.60
N TYR A 83 -7.36 -4.96 3.42
CA TYR A 83 -7.96 -4.47 4.66
C TYR A 83 -9.33 -3.81 4.42
N SER A 84 -9.47 -3.00 3.36
CA SER A 84 -10.74 -2.36 2.99
C SER A 84 -11.84 -3.32 2.54
N ALA A 85 -11.50 -4.57 2.19
CA ALA A 85 -12.48 -5.60 1.85
C ALA A 85 -13.10 -6.24 3.11
N LEU A 86 -12.51 -6.07 4.27
CA LEU A 86 -13.05 -6.51 5.55
C LEU A 86 -14.22 -5.60 5.93
N ARG A 87 -15.45 -6.13 5.93
CA ARG A 87 -16.68 -5.36 6.13
C ARG A 87 -16.99 -5.21 7.61
N PHE A 88 -17.52 -4.03 7.97
CA PHE A 88 -18.03 -3.73 9.30
C PHE A 88 -19.56 -3.87 9.34
N GLU A 89 -20.15 -4.13 10.50
CA GLU A 89 -21.56 -4.52 10.66
C GLU A 89 -22.59 -3.38 10.43
N GLU A 90 -22.19 -2.10 10.34
CA GLU A 90 -23.12 -0.99 10.05
C GLU A 90 -22.55 0.03 9.06
N GLY A 91 -23.36 0.38 8.05
CA GLY A 91 -23.23 1.60 7.25
C GLY A 91 -22.66 1.46 5.85
N ALA A 92 -22.29 0.28 5.38
CA ALA A 92 -21.76 0.12 4.04
C ALA A 92 -22.88 0.06 2.99
N THR A 93 -23.37 1.23 2.57
CA THR A 93 -24.03 1.39 1.28
C THR A 93 -22.99 1.54 0.17
N ALA A 94 -22.24 0.48 -0.11
CA ALA A 94 -21.59 0.31 -1.39
C ALA A 94 -21.60 -1.20 -1.70
N PRO A 95 -22.18 -1.63 -2.82
CA PRO A 95 -22.07 -3.01 -3.23
C PRO A 95 -20.60 -3.27 -3.53
N ALA A 96 -19.98 -4.18 -2.78
CA ALA A 96 -18.71 -4.72 -3.19
C ALA A 96 -18.93 -5.42 -4.52
N SER A 97 -18.56 -4.76 -5.59
CA SER A 97 -18.48 -5.39 -6.90
C SER A 97 -17.39 -6.45 -6.81
N ARG A 98 -17.84 -7.70 -6.82
CA ARG A 98 -17.01 -8.84 -7.19
C ARG A 98 -16.68 -8.64 -8.66
N HIS A 99 -15.61 -7.93 -8.95
CA HIS A 99 -15.11 -7.77 -10.30
C HIS A 99 -13.80 -8.51 -10.45
N ASP A 100 -13.87 -9.55 -11.28
CA ASP A 100 -12.73 -10.30 -11.80
C ASP A 100 -11.87 -9.50 -12.81
N ASP A 101 -12.19 -8.23 -13.06
CA ASP A 101 -11.56 -7.42 -14.11
C ASP A 101 -11.18 -6.01 -13.61
N ALA A 102 -10.31 -5.87 -12.61
CA ALA A 102 -9.70 -4.59 -12.29
C ALA A 102 -8.27 -4.53 -12.81
N ALA A 103 -8.03 -3.63 -13.78
CA ALA A 103 -6.68 -3.33 -14.27
C ALA A 103 -5.77 -2.88 -13.11
N PRO A 104 -4.48 -3.26 -13.10
CA PRO A 104 -3.58 -3.10 -11.96
C PRO A 104 -3.28 -1.66 -11.52
N ASP A 105 -3.58 -0.66 -12.35
CA ASP A 105 -3.20 0.73 -12.07
C ASP A 105 -4.20 1.52 -11.20
N SER A 106 -5.38 0.99 -10.90
CA SER A 106 -6.39 1.71 -10.09
C SER A 106 -6.42 1.30 -8.61
N LEU A 107 -5.68 0.27 -8.21
CA LEU A 107 -5.72 -0.28 -6.86
C LEU A 107 -4.80 0.43 -5.86
N ALA A 108 -3.77 1.14 -6.33
CA ALA A 108 -2.86 1.89 -5.47
C ALA A 108 -3.50 3.10 -4.76
N MET A 109 -4.62 3.61 -5.28
CA MET A 109 -5.33 4.77 -4.71
C MET A 109 -6.46 4.42 -3.73
N GLN A 110 -6.75 3.15 -3.46
CA GLN A 110 -7.93 2.76 -2.66
C GLN A 110 -7.65 2.49 -1.19
N ASN A 111 -6.38 2.49 -0.75
CA ASN A 111 -6.05 2.22 0.65
C ASN A 111 -6.25 3.41 1.60
N SER A 112 -6.51 4.60 1.10
CA SER A 112 -6.79 5.79 1.91
C SER A 112 -8.26 6.18 1.87
N THR A 113 -9.17 5.26 2.17
CA THR A 113 -10.53 5.63 2.57
C THR A 113 -10.50 6.04 4.06
N ASP A 114 -9.79 7.10 4.36
CA ASP A 114 -10.12 7.91 5.51
C ASP A 114 -11.47 8.56 5.16
N ASP A 115 -12.54 7.79 5.31
CA ASP A 115 -13.90 8.28 5.25
C ASP A 115 -14.14 9.08 6.55
N ASP A 116 -13.60 10.30 6.56
CA ASP A 116 -13.99 11.33 7.49
C ASP A 116 -15.39 11.77 7.03
N SER A 117 -16.36 10.87 7.24
CA SER A 117 -17.78 11.14 7.02
C SER A 117 -18.06 12.45 7.73
N SER A 118 -18.57 13.41 6.98
CA SER A 118 -18.86 14.78 7.38
C SER A 118 -19.89 14.82 8.51
N ASP A 119 -19.50 14.45 9.73
CA ASP A 119 -20.20 14.89 10.89
C ASP A 119 -20.11 16.40 10.90
N ALA A 120 -21.26 17.06 10.81
CA ALA A 120 -21.35 18.51 10.71
C ALA A 120 -20.70 19.13 11.95
N VAL A 121 -19.42 19.47 11.85
CA VAL A 121 -18.69 20.12 12.93
C VAL A 121 -19.31 21.48 13.17
N PRO A 122 -19.60 21.87 14.42
CA PRO A 122 -20.14 23.18 14.73
C PRO A 122 -19.28 24.29 14.11
N ALA A 123 -19.92 25.22 13.41
CA ALA A 123 -19.25 26.33 12.71
C ALA A 123 -18.30 27.12 13.64
N ALA A 124 -18.59 27.19 14.93
CA ALA A 124 -17.75 27.84 15.92
C ALA A 124 -16.38 27.17 16.08
N LEU A 125 -16.29 25.84 15.98
CA LEU A 125 -15.01 25.12 16.05
C LEU A 125 -14.18 25.31 14.79
N LEU A 126 -14.83 25.49 13.64
CA LEU A 126 -14.13 25.77 12.38
C LEU A 126 -13.51 27.18 12.34
N THR A 127 -14.13 28.15 13.00
CA THR A 127 -13.60 29.51 13.10
C THR A 127 -12.40 29.62 14.03
N SER A 128 -12.28 28.76 15.03
CA SER A 128 -11.15 28.71 15.98
C SER A 128 -9.97 27.84 15.51
N ALA A 129 -10.19 26.98 14.49
CA ALA A 129 -9.16 26.06 14.01
C ALA A 129 -7.95 26.83 13.42
N GLN A 130 -6.76 26.26 13.60
CA GLN A 130 -5.48 26.83 13.14
C GLN A 130 -4.75 25.86 12.22
N GLY A 131 -3.82 26.37 11.43
CA GLY A 131 -2.95 25.53 10.59
C GLY A 131 -3.73 24.51 9.74
N LEU A 132 -3.27 23.27 9.76
CA LEU A 132 -3.86 22.19 8.97
C LEU A 132 -5.23 21.71 9.49
N HIS A 133 -5.64 22.09 10.73
CA HIS A 133 -6.98 21.78 11.23
C HIS A 133 -8.09 22.48 10.41
N ARG A 134 -7.75 23.58 9.70
CA ARG A 134 -8.65 24.27 8.77
C ARG A 134 -8.64 23.68 7.35
N PHE A 135 -7.65 22.83 7.03
CA PHE A 135 -7.55 22.21 5.70
C PHE A 135 -8.81 21.38 5.42
N PRO A 136 -9.32 21.37 4.18
CA PRO A 136 -10.50 20.59 3.82
C PRO A 136 -10.42 19.14 4.32
N ARG A 137 -11.58 18.52 4.57
CA ARG A 137 -11.72 17.15 5.07
C ARG A 137 -12.26 16.24 3.99
N GLY A 138 -12.20 14.94 4.26
CA GLY A 138 -12.69 13.90 3.38
C GLY A 138 -11.58 13.21 2.58
N SER A 139 -11.93 12.17 1.84
CA SER A 139 -11.01 11.28 1.14
C SER A 139 -10.07 12.01 0.16
N ASN A 140 -10.58 12.92 -0.66
CA ASN A 140 -9.78 13.66 -1.64
C ASN A 140 -8.69 14.55 -1.00
N PRO A 141 -9.00 15.37 0.03
CA PRO A 141 -7.98 16.10 0.78
C PRO A 141 -7.00 15.18 1.53
N GLY A 142 -7.48 14.07 2.09
CA GLY A 142 -6.62 13.05 2.71
C GLY A 142 -5.61 12.51 1.72
N THR A 143 -6.06 11.98 0.58
CA THR A 143 -5.20 11.48 -0.50
C THR A 143 -4.21 12.54 -0.99
N PHE A 144 -4.61 13.82 -0.99
CA PHE A 144 -3.69 14.90 -1.36
C PHE A 144 -2.55 15.07 -0.35
N LEU A 145 -2.83 14.99 0.95
CA LEU A 145 -1.80 15.06 1.99
C LEU A 145 -0.86 13.84 1.94
N HIS A 146 -1.39 12.63 1.76
CA HIS A 146 -0.59 11.42 1.54
C HIS A 146 0.34 11.60 0.34
N GLY A 147 -0.16 12.10 -0.80
CA GLY A 147 0.66 12.34 -1.99
C GLY A 147 1.75 13.41 -1.79
N LEU A 148 1.64 14.32 -0.81
CA LEU A 148 2.73 15.23 -0.43
C LEU A 148 3.81 14.51 0.38
N LEU A 149 3.43 13.59 1.27
CA LEU A 149 4.38 12.79 2.05
C LEU A 149 5.10 11.76 1.18
N GLU A 150 4.39 11.14 0.25
CA GLU A 150 4.99 10.26 -0.78
C GLU A 150 6.02 11.02 -1.63
N LEU A 151 5.67 12.24 -2.10
CA LEU A 151 6.64 13.10 -2.79
C LEU A 151 7.88 13.32 -1.93
N ALA A 152 7.69 13.71 -0.66
CA ALA A 152 8.81 13.97 0.25
C ALA A 152 9.66 12.72 0.50
N ALA A 153 9.04 11.54 0.53
CA ALA A 153 9.76 10.28 0.64
C ALA A 153 10.61 9.97 -0.60
N VAL A 154 10.07 10.21 -1.79
CA VAL A 154 10.78 9.99 -3.07
C VAL A 154 11.94 10.97 -3.25
N GLU A 155 11.71 12.24 -2.94
CA GLU A 155 12.77 13.28 -3.02
C GLU A 155 13.81 13.14 -1.89
N GLY A 156 13.46 12.46 -0.81
CA GLY A 156 14.23 12.35 0.43
C GLY A 156 13.80 13.37 1.48
N PHE A 157 13.37 12.90 2.64
CA PHE A 157 12.85 13.75 3.72
C PHE A 157 13.85 14.84 4.16
N ALA A 158 15.11 14.46 4.41
CA ALA A 158 16.17 15.40 4.74
C ALA A 158 16.46 16.40 3.61
N HIS A 159 16.41 15.93 2.36
CA HIS A 159 16.61 16.79 1.19
C HIS A 159 15.51 17.86 1.07
N CYS A 160 14.26 17.49 1.33
CA CYS A 160 13.13 18.43 1.32
C CYS A 160 13.33 19.56 2.34
N LEU A 161 13.78 19.26 3.56
CA LEU A 161 14.05 20.27 4.58
C LEU A 161 15.26 21.15 4.23
N ALA A 162 16.29 20.57 3.62
CA ALA A 162 17.49 21.32 3.19
C ALA A 162 17.20 22.26 2.00
N ASN A 163 16.15 22.01 1.22
CA ASN A 163 15.83 22.74 -0.02
C ASN A 163 14.38 23.30 -0.02
N PRO A 164 14.04 24.23 0.89
CA PRO A 164 12.65 24.68 1.07
C PRO A 164 12.06 25.36 -0.16
N ALA A 165 12.88 26.02 -0.98
CA ALA A 165 12.42 26.65 -2.22
C ALA A 165 11.96 25.61 -3.25
N GLN A 166 12.70 24.51 -3.39
CA GLN A 166 12.38 23.40 -4.28
C GLN A 166 11.13 22.66 -3.79
N LEU A 167 11.04 22.42 -2.48
CA LEU A 167 9.86 21.84 -1.85
C LEU A 167 8.62 22.69 -2.12
N ARG A 168 8.72 24.01 -1.92
CA ARG A 168 7.63 24.96 -2.18
C ARG A 168 7.16 24.92 -3.64
N GLU A 169 8.07 24.85 -4.59
CA GLU A 169 7.72 24.73 -6.01
C GLU A 169 6.97 23.41 -6.30
N ALA A 170 7.42 22.31 -5.72
CA ALA A 170 6.77 21.01 -5.88
C ALA A 170 5.35 20.98 -5.26
N VAL A 171 5.16 21.55 -4.07
CA VAL A 171 3.87 21.74 -3.43
C VAL A 171 2.97 22.66 -4.27
N ALA A 172 3.49 23.79 -4.75
CA ALA A 172 2.73 24.75 -5.55
C ALA A 172 2.18 24.11 -6.83
N ARG A 173 2.99 23.34 -7.57
CA ARG A 173 2.54 22.62 -8.76
C ARG A 173 1.38 21.66 -8.48
N ARG A 174 1.39 20.98 -7.33
CA ARG A 174 0.31 20.07 -6.93
C ARG A 174 -0.95 20.83 -6.51
N CYS A 175 -0.80 21.92 -5.76
CA CYS A 175 -1.91 22.79 -5.34
C CYS A 175 -2.63 23.39 -6.55
N GLN A 176 -1.90 23.93 -7.52
CA GLN A 176 -2.46 24.53 -8.74
C GLN A 176 -3.33 23.55 -9.54
N ARG A 177 -2.96 22.28 -9.60
CA ARG A 177 -3.75 21.25 -10.29
C ARG A 177 -5.07 20.94 -9.60
N ARG A 178 -5.25 21.36 -8.34
CA ARG A 178 -6.40 21.04 -7.49
C ARG A 178 -7.16 22.27 -6.98
N GLY A 179 -6.78 23.47 -7.39
CA GLY A 179 -7.41 24.72 -6.94
C GLY A 179 -7.15 25.01 -5.45
N LEU A 180 -5.97 24.61 -4.96
CA LEU A 180 -5.56 24.76 -3.56
C LEU A 180 -4.45 25.82 -3.38
N GLU A 181 -4.39 26.83 -4.24
CA GLU A 181 -3.31 27.83 -4.28
C GLU A 181 -3.19 28.58 -2.94
N ALA A 182 -4.32 28.85 -2.27
CA ALA A 182 -4.34 29.49 -0.96
C ALA A 182 -3.66 28.67 0.15
N TRP A 183 -3.42 27.39 -0.10
CA TRP A 183 -2.82 26.46 0.86
C TRP A 183 -1.34 26.20 0.65
N ILE A 184 -0.70 26.82 -0.34
CA ILE A 184 0.71 26.57 -0.67
C ILE A 184 1.61 26.83 0.55
N ASP A 185 1.54 28.03 1.15
CA ASP A 185 2.38 28.39 2.29
C ASP A 185 2.02 27.57 3.55
N PRO A 186 0.75 27.43 3.95
CA PRO A 186 0.38 26.57 5.08
C PRO A 186 0.83 25.11 4.92
N LEU A 187 0.78 24.56 3.71
CA LEU A 187 1.21 23.18 3.45
C LEU A 187 2.74 23.04 3.49
N CYS A 188 3.48 24.04 3.03
CA CYS A 188 4.94 24.03 3.16
C CYS A 188 5.39 24.12 4.62
N GLU A 189 4.76 24.97 5.42
CA GLU A 189 5.01 25.09 6.87
C GLU A 189 4.68 23.78 7.58
N TRP A 190 3.48 23.22 7.32
CA TRP A 190 3.07 21.94 7.86
C TRP A 190 4.03 20.83 7.49
N LEU A 191 4.38 20.69 6.20
CA LEU A 191 5.24 19.59 5.75
C LEU A 191 6.62 19.68 6.40
N SER A 192 7.17 20.88 6.51
CA SER A 192 8.45 21.09 7.20
C SER A 192 8.37 20.72 8.68
N ALA A 193 7.30 21.11 9.38
CA ALA A 193 7.06 20.73 10.78
C ALA A 193 6.87 19.22 10.91
N PHE A 194 6.09 18.60 10.03
CA PHE A 194 5.80 17.18 10.05
C PHE A 194 7.03 16.31 9.79
N LEU A 195 7.90 16.70 8.86
CA LEU A 195 9.15 15.99 8.56
C LEU A 195 10.18 16.08 9.69
N SER A 196 10.17 17.18 10.45
CA SER A 196 11.11 17.41 11.56
C SER A 196 10.58 17.03 12.93
N GLN A 197 9.28 16.68 13.07
CA GLN A 197 8.69 16.26 14.35
C GLN A 197 9.40 15.03 14.90
N GLN A 198 9.69 15.07 16.20
CA GLN A 198 10.27 13.92 16.91
C GLN A 198 9.18 12.92 17.29
N MET A 199 9.27 11.74 16.77
CA MET A 199 8.39 10.62 17.08
C MET A 199 9.04 9.77 18.17
N ALA A 200 8.40 9.67 19.32
CA ALA A 200 8.86 8.78 20.39
C ALA A 200 8.72 7.32 19.94
N LEU A 201 9.76 6.54 20.15
CA LEU A 201 9.80 5.11 19.82
C LEU A 201 9.75 4.27 21.10
N GLY A 202 9.04 3.14 21.06
CA GLY A 202 9.04 2.18 22.16
C GLY A 202 10.46 1.64 22.39
N GLY A 203 10.96 1.83 23.61
CA GLY A 203 12.34 1.45 23.95
C GLY A 203 13.24 2.63 24.27
N GLY A 204 12.73 3.87 24.23
CA GLY A 204 13.42 5.04 24.77
C GLY A 204 14.24 5.86 23.77
N GLY A 205 13.91 5.80 22.50
CA GLY A 205 14.45 6.67 21.46
C GLY A 205 13.41 7.61 20.86
N SER A 206 13.85 8.58 20.09
CA SER A 206 13.00 9.35 19.18
C SER A 206 13.72 9.55 17.86
N VAL A 207 12.95 9.72 16.80
CA VAL A 207 13.44 9.94 15.44
C VAL A 207 12.46 10.83 14.70
N SER A 208 12.94 11.68 13.80
CA SER A 208 12.09 12.38 12.84
C SER A 208 12.14 11.67 11.48
N LEU A 209 11.16 11.94 10.63
CA LEU A 209 11.22 11.44 9.24
C LEU A 209 12.49 11.92 8.52
N ALA A 210 12.94 13.13 8.81
CA ALA A 210 14.16 13.68 8.21
C ALA A 210 15.45 12.98 8.68
N ASP A 211 15.44 12.31 9.84
CA ASP A 211 16.59 11.55 10.34
C ASP A 211 16.67 10.13 9.76
N LEU A 212 15.64 9.68 9.04
CA LEU A 212 15.61 8.34 8.49
C LEU A 212 16.58 8.20 7.31
N THR A 213 17.42 7.17 7.39
CA THR A 213 18.39 6.82 6.32
C THR A 213 17.98 5.56 5.57
N GLN A 214 17.20 4.69 6.20
CA GLN A 214 16.71 3.44 5.61
C GLN A 214 15.20 3.38 5.75
N TYR A 215 14.51 3.60 4.64
CA TYR A 215 13.06 3.53 4.59
C TYR A 215 12.57 3.16 3.20
N GLN A 216 11.35 2.68 3.14
CA GLN A 216 10.61 2.37 1.92
C GLN A 216 9.20 2.94 2.03
N SER A 217 8.84 3.87 1.14
CA SER A 217 7.47 4.35 0.99
C SER A 217 6.64 3.41 0.14
N GLU A 218 5.33 3.40 0.35
CA GLU A 218 4.37 2.60 -0.42
C GLU A 218 4.80 1.12 -0.54
N LEU A 219 5.16 0.53 0.61
CA LEU A 219 5.61 -0.86 0.63
C LEU A 219 4.44 -1.80 0.37
N GLU A 220 4.37 -2.31 -0.85
CA GLU A 220 3.39 -3.32 -1.23
C GLU A 220 3.74 -4.67 -0.61
N PHE A 221 2.73 -5.33 -0.03
CA PHE A 221 2.87 -6.68 0.49
C PHE A 221 1.75 -7.60 0.00
N TRP A 222 2.10 -8.87 -0.11
CA TRP A 222 1.19 -9.96 -0.44
C TRP A 222 1.49 -11.13 0.47
N PHE A 223 0.45 -11.74 1.03
CA PHE A 223 0.60 -13.00 1.72
C PHE A 223 -0.65 -13.87 1.58
N GLU A 224 -0.44 -15.17 1.68
CA GLU A 224 -1.48 -16.17 1.56
C GLU A 224 -2.46 -16.12 2.74
N ALA A 225 -3.74 -16.32 2.44
CA ALA A 225 -4.82 -16.50 3.39
C ALA A 225 -5.55 -17.80 3.06
N GLN A 226 -5.40 -18.82 3.91
CA GLN A 226 -6.01 -20.13 3.72
C GLN A 226 -7.22 -20.28 4.65
N GLN A 227 -8.43 -20.14 4.10
CA GLN A 227 -9.70 -20.35 4.81
C GLN A 227 -9.79 -19.58 6.15
N VAL A 228 -9.31 -18.34 6.18
CA VAL A 228 -9.26 -17.51 7.40
C VAL A 228 -10.65 -17.10 7.81
N ASP A 229 -11.08 -17.52 8.99
CA ASP A 229 -12.33 -17.07 9.61
C ASP A 229 -12.17 -15.61 10.10
N VAL A 230 -12.91 -14.68 9.48
CA VAL A 230 -12.86 -13.25 9.79
C VAL A 230 -13.35 -12.95 11.21
N ILE A 231 -14.31 -13.72 11.74
CA ILE A 231 -14.79 -13.58 13.13
C ILE A 231 -13.73 -14.01 14.13
N GLN A 232 -12.99 -15.08 13.82
CA GLN A 232 -11.86 -15.50 14.65
C GLN A 232 -10.75 -14.45 14.66
N LEU A 233 -10.38 -13.94 13.49
CA LEU A 233 -9.43 -12.84 13.33
C LEU A 233 -9.85 -11.64 14.18
N ASP A 234 -11.11 -11.18 14.04
CA ASP A 234 -11.64 -10.04 14.80
C ASP A 234 -11.57 -10.28 16.31
N ARG A 235 -11.96 -11.47 16.77
CA ARG A 235 -11.92 -11.83 18.19
C ARG A 235 -10.51 -11.78 18.75
N MET A 236 -9.52 -12.32 18.03
CA MET A 236 -8.12 -12.30 18.45
C MET A 236 -7.59 -10.87 18.61
N VAL A 237 -7.82 -10.00 17.61
CA VAL A 237 -7.39 -8.60 17.67
C VAL A 237 -8.13 -7.84 18.77
N ARG A 238 -9.45 -7.99 18.88
CA ARG A 238 -10.24 -7.28 19.91
C ARG A 238 -9.92 -7.70 21.35
N SER A 239 -9.44 -8.90 21.56
CA SER A 239 -9.09 -9.39 22.90
C SER A 239 -7.77 -8.84 23.42
N THR A 240 -6.88 -8.39 22.55
CA THR A 240 -5.52 -7.96 22.89
C THR A 240 -5.28 -6.47 22.67
N GLU A 241 -5.82 -5.93 21.57
CA GLU A 241 -5.57 -4.55 21.17
C GLU A 241 -6.67 -3.60 21.70
N LEU A 242 -6.31 -2.36 22.06
CA LEU A 242 -7.23 -1.34 22.57
C LEU A 242 -8.20 -1.87 23.64
N PRO A 243 -7.73 -2.45 24.76
CA PRO A 243 -8.58 -3.08 25.75
C PRO A 243 -9.58 -2.06 26.35
N GLY A 244 -10.85 -2.48 26.42
CA GLY A 244 -11.92 -1.63 27.00
C GLY A 244 -12.47 -0.56 26.05
N VAL A 245 -11.91 -0.35 24.88
CA VAL A 245 -12.44 0.59 23.89
C VAL A 245 -13.49 -0.11 23.01
N PRO A 246 -14.76 0.37 22.99
CA PRO A 246 -15.80 -0.22 22.15
C PRO A 246 -15.45 -0.11 20.65
N ARG A 247 -15.71 -1.19 19.91
CA ARG A 247 -15.48 -1.27 18.46
C ARG A 247 -16.55 -2.11 17.80
N GLN A 248 -16.87 -1.78 16.57
CA GLN A 248 -17.78 -2.59 15.78
C GLN A 248 -17.12 -3.92 15.40
N PRO A 249 -17.84 -5.06 15.50
CA PRO A 249 -17.35 -6.34 15.03
C PRO A 249 -17.28 -6.37 13.50
N LEU A 250 -16.45 -7.26 12.98
CA LEU A 250 -16.45 -7.57 11.56
C LEU A 250 -17.64 -8.47 11.20
N GLN A 251 -18.09 -8.39 9.95
CA GLN A 251 -19.04 -9.34 9.40
C GLN A 251 -18.40 -10.71 9.19
N ALA A 252 -19.19 -11.76 9.34
CA ALA A 252 -18.74 -13.10 9.06
C ALA A 252 -18.38 -13.27 7.60
N ASP A 253 -17.15 -13.67 7.33
CA ASP A 253 -16.63 -13.97 6.00
C ASP A 253 -15.45 -14.95 6.14
N THR A 254 -15.00 -15.50 5.01
CA THR A 254 -13.83 -16.37 4.94
C THR A 254 -12.87 -15.82 3.91
N LEU A 255 -11.64 -15.47 4.34
CA LEU A 255 -10.59 -15.07 3.43
C LEU A 255 -9.87 -16.31 2.90
N ASN A 256 -9.94 -16.50 1.59
CA ASN A 256 -9.25 -17.59 0.90
C ASN A 256 -8.59 -17.10 -0.37
N GLY A 257 -7.26 -17.12 -0.42
CA GLY A 257 -6.49 -16.61 -1.54
C GLY A 257 -5.29 -15.78 -1.11
N MET A 258 -5.20 -14.54 -1.59
CA MET A 258 -4.11 -13.62 -1.24
C MET A 258 -4.65 -12.40 -0.49
N PHE A 259 -3.97 -12.02 0.58
CA PHE A 259 -4.18 -10.74 1.25
C PHE A 259 -3.13 -9.74 0.78
N LYS A 260 -3.60 -8.61 0.26
CA LYS A 260 -2.77 -7.55 -0.31
C LYS A 260 -2.94 -6.26 0.49
N GLY A 261 -1.88 -5.49 0.63
CA GLY A 261 -1.94 -4.15 1.18
C GLY A 261 -0.72 -3.31 0.82
N PHE A 262 -0.81 -2.04 1.17
CA PHE A 262 0.27 -1.07 1.06
C PHE A 262 0.52 -0.46 2.43
N ILE A 263 1.77 -0.37 2.83
CA ILE A 263 2.22 0.32 4.03
C ILE A 263 2.78 1.66 3.58
N ASP A 264 2.23 2.77 4.06
CA ASP A 264 2.63 4.12 3.62
C ASP A 264 4.14 4.34 3.75
N LEU A 265 4.71 3.88 4.87
CA LEU A 265 6.15 3.93 5.09
C LEU A 265 6.59 2.76 5.98
N ALA A 266 7.65 2.07 5.59
CA ALA A 266 8.40 1.17 6.46
C ALA A 266 9.81 1.70 6.64
N PHE A 267 10.36 1.65 7.84
CA PHE A 267 11.72 2.14 8.09
C PHE A 267 12.47 1.28 9.12
N GLU A 268 13.79 1.33 9.03
CA GLU A 268 14.68 0.79 10.05
C GLU A 268 15.27 1.94 10.88
N TYR A 269 15.30 1.77 12.18
CA TYR A 269 15.99 2.68 13.10
C TYR A 269 16.56 1.92 14.28
N GLN A 270 17.87 2.04 14.47
CA GLN A 270 18.64 1.37 15.54
C GLN A 270 18.42 -0.15 15.62
N GLY A 271 18.38 -0.81 14.46
CA GLY A 271 18.20 -2.26 14.37
C GLY A 271 16.76 -2.72 14.53
N ARG A 272 15.78 -1.80 14.63
CA ARG A 272 14.35 -2.12 14.71
C ARG A 272 13.61 -1.64 13.49
N TYR A 273 12.63 -2.44 13.08
CA TYR A 273 11.81 -2.17 11.91
C TYR A 273 10.40 -1.72 12.33
N TYR A 274 9.92 -0.66 11.69
CA TYR A 274 8.66 -0.02 11.99
C TYR A 274 7.78 0.08 10.75
N VAL A 275 6.48 -0.02 10.92
CA VAL A 275 5.51 0.39 9.92
C VAL A 275 4.89 1.72 10.32
N VAL A 276 4.63 2.57 9.34
CA VAL A 276 3.96 3.86 9.54
C VAL A 276 2.74 3.93 8.65
N ASP A 277 1.68 4.49 9.19
CA ASP A 277 0.48 4.81 8.44
C ASP A 277 0.06 6.24 8.74
N TYR A 278 -0.20 7.03 7.70
CA TYR A 278 -0.59 8.43 7.82
C TYR A 278 -2.11 8.55 7.92
N LYS A 279 -2.61 9.37 8.84
CA LYS A 279 -4.03 9.56 9.05
C LYS A 279 -4.43 11.03 8.94
N SER A 280 -5.42 11.31 8.09
CA SER A 280 -5.94 12.67 7.90
C SER A 280 -7.10 13.01 8.82
N ASN A 281 -7.54 12.09 9.69
CA ASN A 281 -8.66 12.25 10.61
C ASN A 281 -8.57 13.56 11.41
N TRP A 282 -9.70 14.25 11.48
CA TRP A 282 -9.84 15.47 12.26
C TRP A 282 -10.38 15.14 13.65
N LEU A 283 -9.58 15.34 14.69
CA LEU A 283 -9.97 15.09 16.07
C LEU A 283 -10.35 16.37 16.83
N GLY A 284 -10.03 17.54 16.26
CA GLY A 284 -10.36 18.83 16.88
C GLY A 284 -9.70 20.02 16.19
N ALA A 285 -9.94 21.21 16.74
CA ALA A 285 -9.56 22.48 16.15
C ALA A 285 -8.07 22.82 16.29
N ASP A 286 -7.35 22.10 17.15
CA ASP A 286 -5.93 22.33 17.43
C ASP A 286 -5.22 21.01 17.82
N ASP A 287 -3.91 21.06 17.95
CA ASP A 287 -3.07 19.91 18.29
C ASP A 287 -3.40 19.32 19.66
N GLY A 288 -3.92 20.09 20.59
CA GLY A 288 -4.31 19.64 21.93
C GLY A 288 -5.48 18.65 21.92
N ALA A 289 -6.26 18.62 20.84
CA ALA A 289 -7.34 17.65 20.67
C ALA A 289 -6.84 16.23 20.34
N TYR A 290 -5.56 16.09 19.95
CA TYR A 290 -4.97 14.80 19.60
C TYR A 290 -4.37 14.13 20.85
N THR A 291 -5.22 13.97 21.87
CA THR A 291 -4.84 13.21 23.08
C THR A 291 -4.77 11.72 22.73
N ARG A 292 -4.10 10.94 23.61
CA ARG A 292 -4.03 9.49 23.42
C ARG A 292 -5.42 8.86 23.36
N GLU A 293 -6.31 9.26 24.21
CA GLU A 293 -7.69 8.76 24.29
C GLU A 293 -8.50 9.11 23.03
N ALA A 294 -8.34 10.34 22.49
CA ALA A 294 -9.00 10.74 21.26
C ALA A 294 -8.46 9.95 20.04
N MET A 295 -7.16 9.73 20.00
CA MET A 295 -6.55 8.88 18.97
C MET A 295 -7.02 7.42 19.10
N GLU A 296 -7.05 6.85 20.31
CA GLU A 296 -7.55 5.48 20.55
C GLU A 296 -9.02 5.32 20.16
N ALA A 297 -9.85 6.33 20.45
CA ALA A 297 -11.24 6.33 20.01
C ALA A 297 -11.35 6.35 18.48
N SER A 298 -10.54 7.16 17.79
CA SER A 298 -10.48 7.18 16.34
C SER A 298 -9.95 5.85 15.75
N MET A 299 -8.89 5.30 16.35
CA MET A 299 -8.33 3.99 15.97
C MET A 299 -9.40 2.88 16.06
N ALA A 300 -10.20 2.89 17.11
CA ALA A 300 -11.26 1.92 17.33
C ALA A 300 -12.44 2.11 16.37
N ALA A 301 -12.86 3.36 16.14
CA ALA A 301 -14.00 3.68 15.27
C ALA A 301 -13.74 3.24 13.81
N HIS A 302 -12.50 3.38 13.33
CA HIS A 302 -12.11 3.01 11.97
C HIS A 302 -11.44 1.63 11.89
N ARG A 303 -11.39 0.88 12.98
CA ARG A 303 -10.75 -0.44 13.08
C ARG A 303 -9.28 -0.44 12.66
N TYR A 304 -8.56 0.66 12.87
CA TYR A 304 -7.12 0.73 12.59
C TYR A 304 -6.29 -0.24 13.46
N ASP A 305 -6.88 -0.74 14.56
CA ASP A 305 -6.34 -1.85 15.33
C ASP A 305 -6.09 -3.10 14.47
N LEU A 306 -7.03 -3.43 13.61
CA LEU A 306 -6.89 -4.54 12.68
C LEU A 306 -5.84 -4.24 11.59
N GLN A 307 -5.83 -3.00 11.09
CA GLN A 307 -4.89 -2.56 10.06
C GLN A 307 -3.44 -2.69 10.54
N TYR A 308 -3.09 -2.11 11.71
CA TYR A 308 -1.71 -2.19 12.16
C TYR A 308 -1.25 -3.60 12.52
N VAL A 309 -2.14 -4.42 13.03
CA VAL A 309 -1.83 -5.82 13.32
C VAL A 309 -1.49 -6.58 12.04
N LEU A 310 -2.27 -6.40 10.97
CA LEU A 310 -2.01 -7.00 9.67
C LEU A 310 -0.74 -6.46 9.01
N TYR A 311 -0.45 -5.17 9.15
CA TYR A 311 0.79 -4.57 8.64
C TYR A 311 2.02 -5.09 9.39
N VAL A 312 1.94 -5.20 10.71
CA VAL A 312 3.02 -5.80 11.52
C VAL A 312 3.20 -7.28 11.18
N LEU A 313 2.12 -8.03 10.93
CA LEU A 313 2.19 -9.42 10.47
C LEU A 313 2.89 -9.51 9.10
N ALA A 314 2.56 -8.63 8.16
CA ALA A 314 3.20 -8.58 6.84
C ALA A 314 4.71 -8.30 6.97
N LEU A 315 5.07 -7.28 7.76
CA LEU A 315 6.48 -6.96 8.02
C LEU A 315 7.19 -8.10 8.75
N HIS A 316 6.56 -8.72 9.75
CA HIS A 316 7.08 -9.89 10.47
C HIS A 316 7.45 -11.04 9.51
N ARG A 317 6.53 -11.40 8.61
CA ARG A 317 6.76 -12.43 7.59
C ARG A 317 7.93 -12.06 6.66
N GLN A 318 7.99 -10.81 6.23
CA GLN A 318 9.05 -10.32 5.35
C GLN A 318 10.42 -10.34 6.03
N LEU A 319 10.51 -9.88 7.28
CA LEU A 319 11.76 -9.87 8.05
C LEU A 319 12.25 -11.29 8.34
N ARG A 320 11.33 -12.20 8.71
CA ARG A 320 11.66 -13.63 8.94
C ARG A 320 12.27 -14.30 7.70
N LEU A 321 11.87 -13.88 6.51
CA LEU A 321 12.41 -14.40 5.25
C LEU A 321 13.75 -13.76 4.86
N ARG A 322 14.01 -12.53 5.27
CA ARG A 322 15.16 -11.74 4.82
C ARG A 322 16.30 -11.66 5.81
N LEU A 323 16.00 -11.74 7.11
CA LEU A 323 16.99 -11.67 8.17
C LEU A 323 17.25 -13.08 8.75
N PRO A 324 18.46 -13.63 8.61
CA PRO A 324 18.77 -15.01 9.05
C PRO A 324 18.50 -15.25 10.53
N ASP A 325 18.79 -14.25 11.38
CA ASP A 325 18.67 -14.34 12.84
C ASP A 325 17.53 -13.47 13.37
N TYR A 326 16.45 -13.31 12.59
CA TYR A 326 15.33 -12.46 12.97
C TYR A 326 14.70 -12.91 14.29
N ASP A 327 14.55 -11.96 15.21
CA ASP A 327 13.80 -12.12 16.46
C ASP A 327 12.80 -10.97 16.63
N TYR A 328 11.52 -11.32 16.82
CA TYR A 328 10.44 -10.32 16.93
C TYR A 328 10.69 -9.34 18.08
N ASP A 329 11.17 -9.80 19.23
CA ASP A 329 11.34 -8.96 20.42
C ASP A 329 12.51 -7.99 20.28
N ARG A 330 13.54 -8.39 19.55
CA ARG A 330 14.69 -7.55 19.26
C ARG A 330 14.44 -6.61 18.08
N ASP A 331 13.91 -7.12 16.99
CA ASP A 331 13.95 -6.45 15.68
C ASP A 331 12.64 -5.74 15.31
N MET A 332 11.47 -6.15 15.89
CA MET A 332 10.20 -5.48 15.61
C MET A 332 10.05 -4.24 16.48
N GLY A 333 9.92 -3.10 15.86
CA GLY A 333 9.63 -1.82 16.53
C GLY A 333 8.13 -1.57 16.75
N GLY A 334 7.29 -2.11 15.87
CA GLY A 334 5.83 -1.95 15.90
C GLY A 334 5.30 -1.02 14.83
N ALA A 335 4.17 -0.38 15.10
CA ALA A 335 3.47 0.53 14.20
C ALA A 335 3.38 1.94 14.78
N LEU A 336 3.50 2.94 13.91
CA LEU A 336 3.25 4.35 14.21
C LEU A 336 2.11 4.84 13.32
N TYR A 337 1.09 5.40 13.94
CA TYR A 337 0.01 6.11 13.27
C TYR A 337 0.25 7.60 13.44
N LEU A 338 0.47 8.28 12.30
CA LEU A 338 0.79 9.70 12.31
C LEU A 338 -0.43 10.49 11.84
N PHE A 339 -1.12 11.12 12.81
CA PHE A 339 -2.25 11.99 12.51
C PHE A 339 -1.72 13.32 11.94
N MET A 340 -1.79 13.44 10.63
CA MET A 340 -1.13 14.50 9.85
C MET A 340 -1.50 15.92 10.25
N ARG A 341 -2.71 16.13 10.82
CA ARG A 341 -3.19 17.46 11.18
C ARG A 341 -2.53 18.05 12.42
N ALA A 342 -1.91 17.23 13.27
CA ALA A 342 -1.30 17.65 14.51
C ALA A 342 0.19 17.23 14.60
N PRO A 343 1.08 17.91 13.87
CA PRO A 343 2.51 17.64 13.96
C PRO A 343 2.99 17.77 15.42
N GLY A 344 3.68 16.73 15.91
CA GLY A 344 4.19 16.68 17.29
C GLY A 344 3.26 15.98 18.30
N ASN A 345 1.94 16.19 18.25
CA ASN A 345 0.98 15.57 19.15
C ASN A 345 0.29 14.33 18.54
N GLY A 346 0.15 14.29 17.22
CA GLY A 346 -0.57 13.26 16.49
C GLY A 346 0.23 11.96 16.26
N VAL A 347 1.04 11.53 17.21
CA VAL A 347 1.83 10.30 17.12
C VAL A 347 1.23 9.23 18.02
N TYR A 348 0.66 8.20 17.43
CA TYR A 348 0.18 7.03 18.13
C TYR A 348 1.08 5.84 17.82
N GLN A 349 1.76 5.34 18.85
CA GLN A 349 2.63 4.18 18.71
C GLN A 349 2.04 2.97 19.41
N VAL A 350 2.17 1.81 18.77
CA VAL A 350 1.74 0.52 19.29
C VAL A 350 2.68 -0.58 18.80
N ARG A 351 2.88 -1.59 19.63
CA ARG A 351 3.58 -2.81 19.24
C ARG A 351 2.74 -4.01 19.70
N PRO A 352 2.07 -4.71 18.76
CA PRO A 352 1.31 -5.90 19.08
C PRO A 352 2.18 -6.94 19.77
N ALA A 353 1.59 -7.71 20.66
CA ALA A 353 2.31 -8.78 21.34
C ALA A 353 2.78 -9.86 20.34
N LYS A 354 3.99 -10.38 20.52
CA LYS A 354 4.54 -11.48 19.68
C LYS A 354 3.57 -12.64 19.55
N ALA A 355 2.96 -13.03 20.67
CA ALA A 355 2.00 -14.14 20.70
C ALA A 355 0.78 -13.90 19.78
N LEU A 356 0.26 -12.67 19.70
CA LEU A 356 -0.81 -12.33 18.77
C LEU A 356 -0.37 -12.51 17.32
N ILE A 357 0.80 -11.97 16.96
CA ILE A 357 1.32 -12.05 15.59
C ILE A 357 1.58 -13.51 15.18
N GLU A 358 2.15 -14.33 16.05
CA GLU A 358 2.37 -15.76 15.80
C GLU A 358 1.06 -16.56 15.66
N GLN A 359 0.05 -16.25 16.47
CA GLN A 359 -1.27 -16.85 16.36
C GLN A 359 -1.95 -16.46 15.04
N LEU A 360 -1.85 -15.21 14.63
CA LEU A 360 -2.38 -14.76 13.35
C LEU A 360 -1.60 -15.36 12.17
N ASP A 361 -0.29 -15.49 12.28
CA ASP A 361 0.51 -16.17 11.26
C ASP A 361 0.01 -17.62 11.05
N THR A 362 -0.28 -18.33 12.13
CA THR A 362 -0.86 -19.68 12.12
C THR A 362 -2.26 -19.70 11.52
N LEU A 363 -3.13 -18.74 11.90
CA LEU A 363 -4.49 -18.62 11.38
C LEU A 363 -4.48 -18.42 9.85
N PHE A 364 -3.63 -17.54 9.35
CA PHE A 364 -3.52 -17.25 7.92
C PHE A 364 -2.94 -18.41 7.10
N LEU A 365 -2.20 -19.32 7.73
CA LEU A 365 -1.69 -20.55 7.10
C LEU A 365 -2.72 -21.71 7.12
N GLY A 366 -3.94 -21.46 7.57
CA GLY A 366 -5.01 -22.49 7.62
C GLY A 366 -4.77 -23.57 8.67
N GLN A 367 -3.81 -23.37 9.57
CA GLN A 367 -3.56 -24.30 10.67
C GLN A 367 -4.50 -23.91 11.82
N SER A 368 -5.65 -24.58 11.90
CA SER A 368 -6.50 -24.48 13.09
C SER A 368 -5.69 -24.91 14.30
N GLN A 369 -5.66 -24.12 15.36
CA GLN A 369 -5.23 -24.64 16.66
C GLN A 369 -6.20 -25.79 17.01
N GLU A 370 -5.76 -27.03 16.86
CA GLU A 370 -6.43 -28.14 17.50
C GLU A 370 -6.50 -27.80 18.99
N SER A 371 -7.73 -27.78 19.48
CA SER A 371 -8.06 -27.52 20.88
C SER A 371 -7.15 -28.33 21.77
N PHE A 372 -6.27 -27.73 22.50
CA PHE A 372 -5.78 -28.31 23.73
C PHE A 372 -6.95 -28.33 24.71
N ALA A 373 -7.66 -29.46 24.74
CA ALA A 373 -8.66 -29.78 25.74
C ALA A 373 -7.98 -30.18 27.07
#